data_072e32ab75358ee1632f0501be7f7434
#
_entry.id   072e32ab75358ee1632f0501be7f7434
#
_cell.length_a   1.000
_cell.length_b   1.000
_cell.length_c   1.000
_cell.angle_alpha   90.00
_cell.angle_beta   90.00
_cell.angle_gamma   90.00
#
_symmetry.space_group_name_H-M   'P 1'
#
loop_
_entity.id
_entity.type
_entity.pdbx_description
1 polymer ?
#
loop_
_entity_poly.entity_id
_entity_poly.type
_entity_poly.pdbx_seq_one_letter_code
_entity_poly.pdbx_strand_id
1 'polypeptide(L)'
;MAASRPSLLRRAVRRLIRPHGSVVRLGEFVTFRPEGFVEAKDPGSLLCRHYYEVMHLRRCLGFIAEQGVKAGRSLEIGCGFGRLSPYIAEHFEQHTAVDINTWAVSEAKHFYPKISFSVASATELPFPDHSFDAVITWTVLQHIPTFLVGKALSEINRVANPKSLIILCEATLHAGKPEKDGQHTHDRFPEFYAEALSPRRLIVSEFISELDRIPSLGSPGRVMVFGPLDQAPADKG
;
A
#
# COMPACT_ATOMS: atom_id res chain seq x y z
N MET A 1 -26.20 34.78 -3.28
CA MET A 1 -24.81 34.24 -3.15
C MET A 1 -24.87 32.71 -3.19
N ALA A 2 -24.53 32.13 -4.31
CA ALA A 2 -24.54 30.66 -4.47
C ALA A 2 -23.30 30.06 -3.87
N ALA A 3 -23.44 29.20 -2.85
CA ALA A 3 -22.35 28.45 -2.27
C ALA A 3 -21.76 27.53 -3.34
N SER A 4 -20.50 27.73 -3.70
CA SER A 4 -19.77 26.91 -4.66
C SER A 4 -19.74 25.46 -4.18
N ARG A 5 -20.25 24.52 -5.02
CA ARG A 5 -20.17 23.09 -4.73
C ARG A 5 -18.68 22.71 -4.60
N PRO A 6 -18.27 22.04 -3.51
CA PRO A 6 -16.90 21.60 -3.38
C PRO A 6 -16.53 20.64 -4.53
N SER A 7 -15.33 20.81 -5.10
CA SER A 7 -14.84 19.98 -6.20
C SER A 7 -14.90 18.49 -5.83
N LEU A 8 -15.08 17.62 -6.84
CA LEU A 8 -15.08 16.16 -6.68
C LEU A 8 -13.85 15.66 -5.90
N LEU A 9 -12.72 16.30 -6.09
CA LEU A 9 -11.48 16.04 -5.36
C LEU A 9 -11.64 16.29 -3.84
N ARG A 10 -12.26 17.43 -3.45
CA ARG A 10 -12.53 17.72 -2.02
C ARG A 10 -13.55 16.76 -1.41
N ARG A 11 -14.49 16.23 -2.20
CA ARG A 11 -15.47 15.23 -1.73
C ARG A 11 -14.81 13.86 -1.55
N ALA A 12 -13.95 13.42 -2.47
CA ALA A 12 -13.19 12.19 -2.35
C ALA A 12 -12.25 12.24 -1.14
N VAL A 13 -11.50 13.33 -0.99
CA VAL A 13 -10.59 13.56 0.16
C VAL A 13 -11.38 13.65 1.49
N ARG A 14 -12.53 14.31 1.54
CA ARG A 14 -13.35 14.35 2.76
C ARG A 14 -13.93 13.00 3.18
N ARG A 15 -14.21 12.07 2.24
CA ARG A 15 -14.66 10.71 2.58
C ARG A 15 -13.53 9.86 3.15
N LEU A 16 -12.28 10.08 2.72
CA LEU A 16 -11.09 9.43 3.26
C LEU A 16 -10.69 9.96 4.66
N ILE A 17 -11.09 11.21 4.99
CA ILE A 17 -10.65 11.91 6.21
C ILE A 17 -11.63 11.74 7.40
N ARG A 18 -12.84 11.23 7.20
CA ARG A 18 -13.77 10.97 8.29
C ARG A 18 -13.79 9.48 8.64
N PRO A 19 -13.13 9.08 9.71
CA PRO A 19 -13.20 7.70 10.17
C PRO A 19 -14.57 7.46 10.81
N HIS A 20 -15.47 6.80 10.08
CA HIS A 20 -16.61 6.15 10.69
C HIS A 20 -16.21 4.70 11.00
N GLY A 21 -15.92 4.42 12.26
CA GLY A 21 -15.52 3.09 12.66
C GLY A 21 -14.82 3.06 14.01
N SER A 22 -14.33 1.91 14.39
CA SER A 22 -13.63 1.68 15.64
C SER A 22 -12.25 1.06 15.43
N VAL A 23 -11.32 1.40 16.29
CA VAL A 23 -10.04 0.69 16.40
C VAL A 23 -10.28 -0.64 17.09
N VAL A 24 -9.85 -1.73 16.47
CA VAL A 24 -9.89 -3.07 17.04
C VAL A 24 -8.48 -3.46 17.45
N ARG A 25 -8.29 -3.78 18.72
CA ARG A 25 -7.01 -4.26 19.26
C ARG A 25 -7.12 -5.72 19.66
N LEU A 26 -6.25 -6.56 19.10
CA LEU A 26 -6.12 -7.99 19.42
C LEU A 26 -4.67 -8.26 19.81
N GLY A 27 -4.35 -8.16 21.11
CA GLY A 27 -2.96 -8.20 21.57
C GLY A 27 -2.15 -7.02 21.00
N GLU A 28 -1.09 -7.31 20.27
CA GLU A 28 -0.28 -6.29 19.57
C GLU A 28 -0.84 -5.91 18.20
N PHE A 29 -1.82 -6.64 17.71
CA PHE A 29 -2.47 -6.35 16.44
C PHE A 29 -3.47 -5.21 16.60
N VAL A 30 -3.31 -4.16 15.78
CA VAL A 30 -4.21 -3.01 15.74
C VAL A 30 -4.72 -2.83 14.32
N THR A 31 -6.02 -2.72 14.16
CA THR A 31 -6.66 -2.46 12.87
C THR A 31 -7.85 -1.54 13.03
N PHE A 32 -8.22 -0.87 11.96
CA PHE A 32 -9.42 -0.05 11.88
C PHE A 32 -10.57 -0.87 11.29
N ARG A 33 -11.74 -0.76 11.91
CA ARG A 33 -12.98 -1.34 11.43
C ARG A 33 -13.94 -0.22 11.04
N PRO A 34 -14.19 -0.01 9.73
CA PRO A 34 -15.17 0.96 9.27
C PRO A 34 -16.59 0.62 9.77
N GLU A 35 -17.38 1.63 10.11
CA GLU A 35 -18.82 1.43 10.36
C GLU A 35 -19.50 0.96 9.07
N GLY A 36 -20.36 -0.04 9.20
CA GLY A 36 -21.06 -0.65 8.06
C GLY A 36 -20.29 -1.74 7.33
N PHE A 37 -19.05 -2.01 7.68
CA PHE A 37 -18.31 -3.18 7.17
C PHE A 37 -18.80 -4.43 7.92
N VAL A 38 -19.89 -5.01 7.45
CA VAL A 38 -20.60 -6.13 8.12
C VAL A 38 -19.71 -7.38 8.21
N GLU A 39 -18.78 -7.51 7.28
CA GLU A 39 -17.96 -8.70 7.08
C GLU A 39 -16.77 -8.81 8.03
N ALA A 40 -16.31 -7.71 8.59
CA ALA A 40 -15.18 -7.70 9.54
C ALA A 40 -15.62 -7.87 11.01
N LYS A 41 -16.76 -8.52 11.26
CA LYS A 41 -17.30 -8.68 12.62
C LYS A 41 -16.57 -9.72 13.46
N ASP A 42 -15.94 -10.67 12.80
CA ASP A 42 -15.23 -11.76 13.47
C ASP A 42 -13.75 -11.39 13.70
N PRO A 43 -13.33 -11.24 14.98
CA PRO A 43 -11.93 -11.00 15.33
C PRO A 43 -10.97 -12.06 14.79
N GLY A 44 -11.41 -13.32 14.69
CA GLY A 44 -10.63 -14.42 14.16
C GLY A 44 -10.28 -14.21 12.68
N SER A 45 -11.24 -13.77 11.87
CA SER A 45 -11.01 -13.44 10.46
C SER A 45 -10.00 -12.30 10.28
N LEU A 46 -10.07 -11.26 11.11
CA LEU A 46 -9.10 -10.16 11.09
C LEU A 46 -7.69 -10.64 11.45
N LEU A 47 -7.57 -11.52 12.43
CA LEU A 47 -6.29 -12.11 12.84
C LEU A 47 -5.73 -13.02 11.75
N CYS A 48 -6.54 -13.86 11.12
CA CYS A 48 -6.14 -14.69 9.98
C CYS A 48 -5.65 -13.82 8.82
N ARG A 49 -6.38 -12.77 8.46
CA ARG A 49 -5.96 -11.83 7.44
C ARG A 49 -4.60 -11.22 7.77
N HIS A 50 -4.42 -10.71 8.99
CA HIS A 50 -3.16 -10.15 9.42
C HIS A 50 -2.01 -11.14 9.28
N TYR A 51 -2.21 -12.38 9.74
CA TYR A 51 -1.20 -13.43 9.66
C TYR A 51 -0.74 -13.68 8.21
N TYR A 52 -1.67 -13.90 7.29
CA TYR A 52 -1.34 -14.18 5.90
C TYR A 52 -0.71 -12.96 5.20
N GLU A 53 -1.22 -11.75 5.44
CA GLU A 53 -0.64 -10.54 4.89
C GLU A 53 0.80 -10.32 5.38
N VAL A 54 1.08 -10.52 6.66
CA VAL A 54 2.45 -10.42 7.21
C VAL A 54 3.36 -11.51 6.64
N MET A 55 2.86 -12.73 6.48
CA MET A 55 3.65 -13.83 5.88
C MET A 55 4.06 -13.47 4.44
N HIS A 56 3.12 -13.01 3.62
CA HIS A 56 3.41 -12.58 2.25
C HIS A 56 4.31 -11.34 2.20
N LEU A 57 4.08 -10.37 3.08
CA LEU A 57 4.93 -9.18 3.18
C LEU A 57 6.39 -9.56 3.50
N ARG A 58 6.62 -10.39 4.51
CA ARG A 58 7.97 -10.85 4.88
C ARG A 58 8.66 -11.60 3.75
N ARG A 59 7.92 -12.44 3.01
CA ARG A 59 8.44 -13.08 1.80
C ARG A 59 8.87 -12.05 0.76
N CYS A 60 8.07 -11.01 0.52
CA CYS A 60 8.42 -9.94 -0.42
C CYS A 60 9.64 -9.14 0.05
N LEU A 61 9.75 -8.86 1.34
CA LEU A 61 10.91 -8.20 1.92
C LEU A 61 12.19 -9.03 1.80
N GLY A 62 12.09 -10.36 1.72
CA GLY A 62 13.21 -11.26 1.43
C GLY A 62 13.89 -10.96 0.08
N PHE A 63 13.15 -10.49 -0.92
CA PHE A 63 13.72 -10.11 -2.22
C PHE A 63 14.71 -8.93 -2.14
N ILE A 64 14.70 -8.14 -1.06
CA ILE A 64 15.67 -7.06 -0.84
C ILE A 64 17.10 -7.61 -0.91
N ALA A 65 17.37 -8.67 -0.16
CA ALA A 65 18.68 -9.33 -0.16
C ALA A 65 18.95 -10.08 -1.49
N GLU A 66 17.95 -10.78 -2.03
CA GLU A 66 18.07 -11.55 -3.28
C GLU A 66 18.38 -10.66 -4.49
N GLN A 67 17.83 -9.46 -4.52
CA GLN A 67 18.08 -8.48 -5.60
C GLN A 67 19.24 -7.54 -5.30
N GLY A 68 20.00 -7.75 -4.23
CA GLY A 68 21.11 -6.90 -3.84
C GLY A 68 20.72 -5.46 -3.52
N VAL A 69 19.50 -5.24 -3.07
CA VAL A 69 19.00 -3.93 -2.69
C VAL A 69 19.50 -3.56 -1.30
N LYS A 70 19.91 -2.31 -1.11
CA LYS A 70 20.32 -1.81 0.20
C LYS A 70 19.11 -1.76 1.15
N ALA A 71 19.28 -2.26 2.36
CA ALA A 71 18.26 -2.19 3.42
C ALA A 71 18.38 -0.89 4.25
N GLY A 72 18.58 0.26 3.59
CA GLY A 72 18.78 1.55 4.22
C GLY A 72 17.46 2.23 4.59
N ARG A 73 16.73 2.73 3.61
CA ARG A 73 15.52 3.55 3.83
C ARG A 73 14.31 2.97 3.13
N SER A 74 13.21 2.77 3.88
CA SER A 74 11.93 2.35 3.32
C SER A 74 10.83 3.37 3.52
N LEU A 75 9.86 3.38 2.60
CA LEU A 75 8.64 4.17 2.66
C LEU A 75 7.42 3.25 2.56
N GLU A 76 6.54 3.31 3.55
CA GLU A 76 5.20 2.74 3.49
C GLU A 76 4.19 3.84 3.18
N ILE A 77 3.41 3.67 2.12
CA ILE A 77 2.37 4.62 1.71
C ILE A 77 1.01 4.00 2.03
N GLY A 78 0.16 4.74 2.74
CA GLY A 78 -1.14 4.28 3.20
C GLY A 78 -1.04 3.35 4.42
N CYS A 79 -0.20 3.72 5.39
CA CYS A 79 0.08 2.89 6.57
C CYS A 79 -1.12 2.72 7.51
N GLY A 80 -2.17 3.54 7.38
CA GLY A 80 -3.29 3.55 8.33
C GLY A 80 -2.80 3.71 9.77
N PHE A 81 -3.17 2.77 10.64
CA PHE A 81 -2.76 2.70 12.05
C PHE A 81 -1.37 2.06 12.26
N GLY A 82 -0.57 1.89 11.21
CA GLY A 82 0.76 1.31 11.29
C GLY A 82 0.76 -0.21 11.49
N ARG A 83 -0.29 -0.91 11.09
CA ARG A 83 -0.46 -2.36 11.30
C ARG A 83 0.67 -3.20 10.72
N LEU A 84 1.20 -2.83 9.57
CA LEU A 84 2.30 -3.53 8.89
C LEU A 84 3.66 -2.87 9.13
N SER A 85 3.66 -1.60 9.56
CA SER A 85 4.88 -0.80 9.73
C SER A 85 5.95 -1.45 10.61
N PRO A 86 5.65 -2.12 11.76
CA PRO A 86 6.66 -2.79 12.56
C PRO A 86 7.41 -3.89 11.80
N TYR A 87 6.69 -4.68 10.99
CA TYR A 87 7.28 -5.78 10.22
C TYR A 87 8.15 -5.28 9.07
N ILE A 88 7.82 -4.10 8.50
CA ILE A 88 8.68 -3.45 7.50
C ILE A 88 9.92 -2.87 8.17
N ALA A 89 9.74 -2.17 9.29
CA ALA A 89 10.82 -1.51 10.03
C ALA A 89 11.92 -2.48 10.49
N GLU A 90 11.59 -3.75 10.77
CA GLU A 90 12.56 -4.78 11.13
C GLU A 90 13.62 -5.05 10.03
N HIS A 91 13.32 -4.70 8.78
CA HIS A 91 14.17 -4.99 7.62
C HIS A 91 15.02 -3.80 7.14
N PHE A 92 14.86 -2.61 7.73
CA PHE A 92 15.52 -1.39 7.25
C PHE A 92 16.16 -0.59 8.38
N GLU A 93 17.24 0.12 8.06
CA GLU A 93 17.89 1.04 9.01
C GLU A 93 16.95 2.19 9.41
N GLN A 94 16.13 2.66 8.45
CA GLN A 94 15.14 3.72 8.65
C GLN A 94 13.84 3.37 7.92
N HIS A 95 12.74 3.45 8.66
CA HIS A 95 11.40 3.26 8.09
C HIS A 95 10.56 4.52 8.30
N THR A 96 9.97 5.00 7.21
CA THR A 96 9.01 6.11 7.20
C THR A 96 7.69 5.61 6.67
N ALA A 97 6.60 5.98 7.33
CA ALA A 97 5.26 5.57 6.95
C ALA A 97 4.35 6.80 6.82
N VAL A 98 3.54 6.84 5.77
CA VAL A 98 2.62 7.96 5.51
C VAL A 98 1.20 7.48 5.26
N ASP A 99 0.24 8.31 5.67
CA ASP A 99 -1.17 8.13 5.34
C ASP A 99 -1.84 9.49 5.18
N ILE A 100 -2.89 9.57 4.38
CA ILE A 100 -3.68 10.80 4.22
C ILE A 100 -4.60 11.05 5.42
N ASN A 101 -4.90 10.02 6.21
CA ASN A 101 -5.78 10.08 7.36
C ASN A 101 -5.02 10.56 8.60
N THR A 102 -5.23 11.82 8.97
CA THR A 102 -4.56 12.47 10.11
C THR A 102 -4.81 11.75 11.44
N TRP A 103 -6.01 11.21 11.65
CA TRP A 103 -6.33 10.48 12.86
C TRP A 103 -5.59 9.14 12.91
N ALA A 104 -5.60 8.37 11.82
CA ALA A 104 -4.87 7.10 11.76
C ALA A 104 -3.37 7.29 12.02
N VAL A 105 -2.76 8.33 11.44
CA VAL A 105 -1.36 8.70 11.69
C VAL A 105 -1.11 9.06 13.16
N SER A 106 -2.04 9.78 13.79
CA SER A 106 -1.93 10.11 15.24
C SER A 106 -1.93 8.84 16.10
N GLU A 107 -2.83 7.90 15.81
CA GLU A 107 -2.91 6.62 16.52
C GLU A 107 -1.66 5.75 16.24
N ALA A 108 -1.19 5.71 14.99
CA ALA A 108 0.03 4.98 14.64
C ALA A 108 1.25 5.46 15.44
N LYS A 109 1.42 6.78 15.59
CA LYS A 109 2.48 7.38 16.42
C LYS A 109 2.36 6.96 17.89
N HIS A 110 1.14 6.85 18.39
CA HIS A 110 0.89 6.43 19.77
C HIS A 110 1.26 4.95 19.97
N PHE A 111 0.87 4.07 19.05
CA PHE A 111 1.13 2.64 19.16
C PHE A 111 2.59 2.26 18.87
N TYR A 112 3.24 2.98 17.93
CA TYR A 112 4.60 2.66 17.46
C TYR A 112 5.52 3.88 17.51
N PRO A 113 5.86 4.39 18.71
CA PRO A 113 6.59 5.67 18.86
C PRO A 113 8.01 5.68 18.29
N LYS A 114 8.55 4.51 17.94
CA LYS A 114 9.89 4.38 17.33
C LYS A 114 9.88 4.48 15.81
N ILE A 115 8.70 4.47 15.19
CA ILE A 115 8.54 4.55 13.72
C ILE A 115 8.18 5.98 13.33
N SER A 116 8.74 6.45 12.22
CA SER A 116 8.45 7.78 11.69
C SER A 116 7.15 7.78 10.90
N PHE A 117 6.08 8.37 11.45
CA PHE A 117 4.80 8.54 10.78
C PHE A 117 4.53 9.98 10.41
N SER A 118 3.99 10.26 9.22
CA SER A 118 3.57 11.59 8.81
C SER A 118 2.33 11.57 7.93
N VAL A 119 1.65 12.72 7.85
CA VAL A 119 0.48 12.86 6.98
C VAL A 119 0.95 13.27 5.59
N ALA A 120 0.64 12.44 4.59
CA ALA A 120 0.91 12.77 3.19
C ALA A 120 -0.08 12.08 2.24
N SER A 121 -0.25 12.65 1.06
CA SER A 121 -1.00 12.02 -0.03
C SER A 121 -0.07 11.19 -0.90
N ALA A 122 -0.51 10.02 -1.33
CA ALA A 122 0.21 9.20 -2.31
C ALA A 122 0.44 9.94 -3.65
N THR A 123 -0.40 10.96 -3.96
CA THR A 123 -0.30 11.75 -5.19
C THR A 123 0.61 12.98 -5.05
N GLU A 124 1.17 13.22 -3.86
CA GLU A 124 2.06 14.36 -3.55
C GLU A 124 2.89 14.00 -2.32
N LEU A 125 3.98 13.28 -2.53
CA LEU A 125 4.85 12.80 -1.47
C LEU A 125 5.89 13.89 -1.12
N PRO A 126 6.02 14.28 0.16
CA PRO A 126 6.92 15.34 0.59
C PRO A 126 8.38 14.86 0.75
N PHE A 127 8.84 14.07 -0.20
CA PHE A 127 10.19 13.49 -0.18
C PHE A 127 10.93 13.83 -1.49
N PRO A 128 12.27 14.00 -1.43
CA PRO A 128 13.08 14.17 -2.63
C PRO A 128 13.02 12.94 -3.54
N ASP A 129 13.41 13.13 -4.80
CA ASP A 129 13.58 12.04 -5.75
C ASP A 129 14.61 11.03 -5.23
N HIS A 130 14.40 9.76 -5.56
CA HIS A 130 15.36 8.68 -5.27
C HIS A 130 15.75 8.55 -3.79
N SER A 131 14.81 8.81 -2.88
CA SER A 131 15.07 8.85 -1.44
C SER A 131 14.99 7.49 -0.74
N PHE A 132 14.36 6.48 -1.36
CA PHE A 132 14.05 5.22 -0.70
C PHE A 132 14.58 4.01 -1.46
N ASP A 133 15.10 3.04 -0.69
CA ASP A 133 15.58 1.74 -1.18
C ASP A 133 14.44 0.73 -1.34
N ALA A 134 13.31 0.95 -0.66
CA ALA A 134 12.07 0.24 -0.88
C ALA A 134 10.87 1.15 -0.70
N VAL A 135 9.85 1.00 -1.57
CA VAL A 135 8.55 1.67 -1.44
C VAL A 135 7.46 0.62 -1.42
N ILE A 136 6.59 0.67 -0.42
CA ILE A 136 5.58 -0.33 -0.14
C ILE A 136 4.20 0.30 -0.10
N THR A 137 3.21 -0.30 -0.80
CA THR A 137 1.78 -0.04 -0.62
C THR A 137 1.05 -1.34 -0.31
N TRP A 138 0.07 -1.28 0.58
CA TRP A 138 -0.74 -2.45 0.93
C TRP A 138 -2.21 -2.08 1.01
N THR A 139 -2.98 -2.44 -0.01
CA THR A 139 -4.41 -2.10 -0.16
C THR A 139 -4.68 -0.59 -0.16
N VAL A 140 -3.93 0.17 -0.93
CA VAL A 140 -3.97 1.64 -1.00
C VAL A 140 -4.40 2.14 -2.38
N LEU A 141 -3.71 1.69 -3.43
CA LEU A 141 -3.91 2.19 -4.78
C LEU A 141 -5.30 1.84 -5.33
N GLN A 142 -5.87 0.74 -4.87
CA GLN A 142 -7.24 0.34 -5.16
C GLN A 142 -8.30 1.36 -4.68
N HIS A 143 -7.98 2.20 -3.69
CA HIS A 143 -8.86 3.24 -3.18
C HIS A 143 -8.65 4.61 -3.85
N ILE A 144 -7.64 4.72 -4.71
CA ILE A 144 -7.34 5.94 -5.45
C ILE A 144 -8.13 5.92 -6.77
N PRO A 145 -8.93 6.97 -7.06
CA PRO A 145 -9.68 7.06 -8.30
C PRO A 145 -8.79 6.92 -9.54
N THR A 146 -9.33 6.32 -10.61
CA THR A 146 -8.57 6.00 -11.84
C THR A 146 -7.89 7.22 -12.45
N PHE A 147 -8.48 8.41 -12.36
CA PHE A 147 -7.87 9.65 -12.86
C PHE A 147 -6.73 10.22 -12.00
N LEU A 148 -6.48 9.64 -10.80
CA LEU A 148 -5.42 10.06 -9.88
C LEU A 148 -4.35 8.99 -9.65
N VAL A 149 -4.65 7.72 -9.87
CA VAL A 149 -3.72 6.63 -9.56
C VAL A 149 -2.43 6.70 -10.36
N GLY A 150 -2.49 7.18 -11.61
CA GLY A 150 -1.29 7.41 -12.42
C GLY A 150 -0.33 8.41 -11.76
N LYS A 151 -0.88 9.48 -11.14
CA LYS A 151 -0.07 10.43 -10.39
C LYS A 151 0.57 9.79 -9.15
N ALA A 152 -0.18 8.94 -8.43
CA ALA A 152 0.37 8.21 -7.28
C ALA A 152 1.51 7.26 -7.70
N LEU A 153 1.35 6.52 -8.79
CA LEU A 153 2.39 5.64 -9.33
C LEU A 153 3.62 6.42 -9.80
N SER A 154 3.44 7.60 -10.39
CA SER A 154 4.54 8.51 -10.74
C SER A 154 5.31 8.98 -9.49
N GLU A 155 4.61 9.34 -8.42
CA GLU A 155 5.24 9.74 -7.16
C GLU A 155 5.98 8.56 -6.49
N ILE A 156 5.39 7.36 -6.47
CA ILE A 156 6.05 6.14 -6.01
C ILE A 156 7.36 5.91 -6.77
N ASN A 157 7.32 5.98 -8.09
CA ASN A 157 8.52 5.80 -8.90
C ASN A 157 9.56 6.92 -8.73
N ARG A 158 9.11 8.15 -8.52
CA ARG A 158 9.97 9.32 -8.30
C ARG A 158 10.78 9.21 -7.01
N VAL A 159 10.11 8.83 -5.90
CA VAL A 159 10.78 8.72 -4.59
C VAL A 159 11.60 7.45 -4.44
N ALA A 160 11.31 6.42 -5.22
CA ALA A 160 12.06 5.17 -5.28
C ALA A 160 13.40 5.37 -6.00
N ASN A 161 14.53 4.98 -5.39
CA ASN A 161 15.79 5.07 -6.08
C ASN A 161 15.88 4.03 -7.24
N PRO A 162 16.76 4.21 -8.23
CA PRO A 162 16.86 3.29 -9.37
C PRO A 162 17.15 1.84 -8.97
N LYS A 163 17.80 1.60 -7.84
CA LYS A 163 18.15 0.26 -7.32
C LYS A 163 17.15 -0.26 -6.30
N SER A 164 16.04 0.43 -6.07
CA SER A 164 15.03 0.07 -5.07
C SER A 164 14.13 -1.07 -5.53
N LEU A 165 13.44 -1.70 -4.55
CA LEU A 165 12.25 -2.49 -4.78
C LEU A 165 10.99 -1.63 -4.60
N ILE A 166 9.96 -1.92 -5.41
CA ILE A 166 8.59 -1.43 -5.17
C ILE A 166 7.72 -2.65 -4.92
N ILE A 167 7.04 -2.68 -3.76
CA ILE A 167 6.15 -3.76 -3.35
C ILE A 167 4.74 -3.22 -3.27
N LEU A 168 3.84 -3.74 -4.10
CA LEU A 168 2.43 -3.39 -4.12
C LEU A 168 1.60 -4.62 -3.71
N CYS A 169 0.60 -4.42 -2.86
CA CYS A 169 -0.45 -5.41 -2.63
C CYS A 169 -1.80 -4.73 -2.82
N GLU A 170 -2.50 -5.07 -3.92
CA GLU A 170 -3.73 -4.39 -4.32
C GLU A 170 -4.78 -5.39 -4.79
N ALA A 171 -6.07 -5.04 -4.67
CA ALA A 171 -7.13 -5.77 -5.34
C ALA A 171 -6.95 -5.65 -6.86
N THR A 172 -7.01 -6.77 -7.55
CA THR A 172 -6.81 -6.82 -9.00
C THR A 172 -7.90 -7.60 -9.70
N LEU A 173 -8.15 -7.22 -10.94
CA LEU A 173 -9.05 -7.94 -11.83
C LEU A 173 -8.43 -9.29 -12.24
N HIS A 174 -9.30 -10.28 -12.44
CA HIS A 174 -8.96 -11.56 -13.01
C HIS A 174 -9.57 -11.67 -14.39
N ALA A 175 -8.90 -12.32 -15.31
CA ALA A 175 -9.45 -12.63 -16.62
C ALA A 175 -10.83 -13.32 -16.46
N GLY A 176 -11.87 -12.74 -17.07
CA GLY A 176 -13.23 -13.26 -17.06
C GLY A 176 -14.13 -12.84 -15.90
N LYS A 177 -13.66 -12.05 -14.94
CA LYS A 177 -14.55 -11.38 -13.97
C LYS A 177 -14.84 -9.95 -14.40
N PRO A 178 -16.13 -9.51 -14.37
CA PRO A 178 -16.46 -8.13 -14.70
C PRO A 178 -15.80 -7.18 -13.70
N GLU A 179 -15.39 -6.01 -14.20
CA GLU A 179 -14.98 -4.89 -13.36
C GLU A 179 -16.05 -4.66 -12.28
N LYS A 180 -15.72 -4.93 -11.03
CA LYS A 180 -16.51 -4.46 -9.91
C LYS A 180 -16.00 -3.05 -9.59
N ASP A 181 -16.65 -2.05 -10.19
CA ASP A 181 -16.55 -0.69 -9.70
C ASP A 181 -17.34 -0.65 -8.38
N GLY A 182 -16.70 -1.18 -7.34
CA GLY A 182 -17.22 -1.12 -5.98
C GLY A 182 -17.25 0.34 -5.56
N GLN A 183 -18.22 0.76 -4.74
CA GLN A 183 -18.32 2.14 -4.25
C GLN A 183 -17.03 2.65 -3.58
N HIS A 184 -16.04 1.77 -3.32
CA HIS A 184 -14.84 2.07 -2.52
C HIS A 184 -13.54 1.50 -3.06
N THR A 185 -13.57 0.65 -4.11
CA THR A 185 -12.36 0.05 -4.70
C THR A 185 -12.41 0.11 -6.22
N HIS A 186 -11.27 0.38 -6.83
CA HIS A 186 -11.04 0.37 -8.27
C HIS A 186 -10.09 -0.78 -8.57
N ASP A 187 -10.65 -1.94 -8.88
CA ASP A 187 -9.86 -3.12 -9.23
C ASP A 187 -9.24 -2.91 -10.62
N ARG A 188 -7.94 -3.15 -10.76
CA ARG A 188 -7.17 -2.96 -11.99
C ARG A 188 -6.44 -4.22 -12.36
N PHE A 189 -6.17 -4.41 -13.66
CA PHE A 189 -5.32 -5.51 -14.10
C PHE A 189 -3.87 -5.32 -13.63
N PRO A 190 -3.13 -6.40 -13.32
CA PRO A 190 -1.71 -6.30 -12.93
C PRO A 190 -0.86 -5.58 -13.97
N GLU A 191 -1.21 -5.71 -15.25
CA GLU A 191 -0.54 -5.07 -16.38
C GLU A 191 -0.56 -3.55 -16.28
N PHE A 192 -1.63 -2.97 -15.75
CA PHE A 192 -1.73 -1.52 -15.50
C PHE A 192 -0.60 -1.01 -14.60
N TYR A 193 -0.29 -1.76 -13.54
CA TYR A 193 0.80 -1.40 -12.63
C TYR A 193 2.17 -1.64 -13.28
N ALA A 194 2.31 -2.71 -14.06
CA ALA A 194 3.54 -3.03 -14.77
C ALA A 194 3.88 -1.97 -15.83
N GLU A 195 2.90 -1.50 -16.59
CA GLU A 195 3.06 -0.42 -17.56
C GLU A 195 3.43 0.90 -16.88
N ALA A 196 2.74 1.26 -15.80
CA ALA A 196 2.97 2.51 -15.09
C ALA A 196 4.34 2.58 -14.37
N LEU A 197 4.90 1.44 -14.00
CA LEU A 197 6.23 1.33 -13.35
C LEU A 197 7.34 0.92 -14.32
N SER A 198 7.05 0.76 -15.61
CA SER A 198 8.08 0.51 -16.64
C SER A 198 9.17 1.61 -16.58
N PRO A 199 10.46 1.26 -16.77
CA PRO A 199 11.02 -0.05 -17.16
C PRO A 199 11.38 -1.00 -16.02
N ARG A 200 10.84 -0.85 -14.79
CA ARG A 200 11.07 -1.80 -13.72
C ARG A 200 10.49 -3.17 -14.06
N ARG A 201 11.27 -4.22 -13.83
CA ARG A 201 10.83 -5.58 -14.11
C ARG A 201 9.90 -6.07 -12.99
N LEU A 202 8.73 -6.58 -13.35
CA LEU A 202 7.85 -7.30 -12.44
C LEU A 202 8.49 -8.67 -12.11
N ILE A 203 8.90 -8.86 -10.86
CA ILE A 203 9.58 -10.07 -10.37
C ILE A 203 8.55 -11.09 -9.85
N VAL A 204 7.54 -10.58 -9.13
CA VAL A 204 6.48 -11.41 -8.52
C VAL A 204 5.13 -10.80 -8.84
N SER A 205 4.16 -11.66 -9.18
CA SER A 205 2.75 -11.30 -9.31
C SER A 205 1.89 -12.48 -8.85
N GLU A 206 1.52 -12.49 -7.57
CA GLU A 206 0.84 -13.60 -6.93
C GLU A 206 -0.36 -13.15 -6.10
N PHE A 207 -1.43 -13.96 -6.07
CA PHE A 207 -2.54 -13.76 -5.15
C PHE A 207 -2.22 -14.26 -3.75
N ILE A 208 -2.76 -13.59 -2.74
CA ILE A 208 -2.85 -14.13 -1.39
C ILE A 208 -4.05 -15.09 -1.37
N SER A 209 -3.85 -16.29 -1.92
CA SER A 209 -4.90 -17.28 -2.16
C SER A 209 -5.56 -17.79 -0.88
N GLU A 210 -4.86 -17.71 0.25
CA GLU A 210 -5.37 -18.07 1.57
C GLU A 210 -6.55 -17.21 1.98
N LEU A 211 -6.57 -15.94 1.55
CA LEU A 211 -7.65 -14.99 1.86
C LEU A 211 -8.92 -15.27 1.05
N ASP A 212 -8.82 -15.93 -0.12
CA ASP A 212 -9.98 -16.36 -0.91
C ASP A 212 -10.89 -17.34 -0.16
N ARG A 213 -10.31 -18.08 0.78
CA ARG A 213 -11.01 -19.07 1.58
C ARG A 213 -11.76 -18.47 2.77
N ILE A 214 -11.62 -17.18 2.98
CA ILE A 214 -12.26 -16.44 4.09
C ILE A 214 -13.20 -15.39 3.48
N PRO A 215 -14.46 -15.77 3.17
CA PRO A 215 -15.40 -14.91 2.44
C PRO A 215 -15.64 -13.54 3.09
N SER A 216 -15.47 -13.47 4.41
CA SER A 216 -15.65 -12.24 5.20
C SER A 216 -14.56 -11.19 5.03
N LEU A 217 -13.49 -11.48 4.29
CA LEU A 217 -12.33 -10.59 4.16
C LEU A 217 -12.26 -9.82 2.83
N GLY A 218 -13.27 -9.98 1.99
CA GLY A 218 -13.34 -9.30 0.69
C GLY A 218 -12.43 -9.94 -0.37
N SER A 219 -12.10 -9.17 -1.42
CA SER A 219 -11.25 -9.65 -2.50
C SER A 219 -9.81 -9.86 -2.02
N PRO A 220 -9.18 -10.99 -2.36
CA PRO A 220 -7.77 -11.20 -2.02
C PRO A 220 -6.91 -10.17 -2.72
N GLY A 221 -5.89 -9.69 -2.03
CA GLY A 221 -4.87 -8.84 -2.62
C GLY A 221 -3.97 -9.65 -3.56
N ARG A 222 -3.52 -9.01 -4.62
CA ARG A 222 -2.39 -9.49 -5.42
C ARG A 222 -1.12 -8.78 -4.96
N VAL A 223 -0.13 -9.54 -4.59
CA VAL A 223 1.21 -9.02 -4.32
C VAL A 223 1.98 -8.91 -5.63
N MET A 224 2.57 -7.75 -5.86
CA MET A 224 3.42 -7.45 -7.01
C MET A 224 4.73 -6.86 -6.52
N VAL A 225 5.85 -7.42 -6.93
CA VAL A 225 7.18 -6.92 -6.59
C VAL A 225 7.89 -6.49 -7.87
N PHE A 226 8.31 -5.24 -7.91
CA PHE A 226 9.05 -4.65 -9.01
C PHE A 226 10.50 -4.46 -8.60
N GLY A 227 11.40 -4.96 -9.42
CA GLY A 227 12.84 -4.90 -9.22
C GLY A 227 13.48 -3.54 -9.48
N PRO A 228 14.79 -3.45 -9.26
CA PRO A 228 15.59 -2.30 -9.69
C PRO A 228 15.39 -2.00 -11.17
N LEU A 229 15.64 -0.75 -11.54
CA LEU A 229 15.75 -0.41 -12.96
C LEU A 229 16.93 -1.20 -13.53
N ASP A 230 16.70 -1.95 -14.61
CA ASP A 230 17.77 -2.63 -15.32
C ASP A 230 18.78 -1.55 -15.76
N GLN A 231 20.01 -1.68 -15.29
CA GLN A 231 21.10 -0.93 -15.91
C GLN A 231 21.20 -1.48 -17.34
N ALA A 232 21.06 -0.61 -18.34
CA ALA A 232 21.39 -0.98 -19.69
C ALA A 232 22.73 -1.73 -19.66
N PRO A 233 22.88 -2.88 -20.38
CA PRO A 233 24.14 -3.60 -20.38
C PRO A 233 25.21 -2.59 -20.71
N ALA A 234 26.23 -2.48 -19.83
CA ALA A 234 27.36 -1.62 -20.06
C ALA A 234 27.89 -1.94 -21.46
N ASP A 235 27.86 -0.95 -22.33
CA ASP A 235 28.41 -1.04 -23.67
C ASP A 235 29.84 -1.58 -23.51
N LYS A 236 30.03 -2.85 -23.88
CA LYS A 236 31.37 -3.43 -23.94
C LYS A 236 32.01 -2.86 -25.18
N GLY A 237 32.60 -1.66 -25.00
CA GLY A 237 33.53 -1.14 -25.97
C GLY A 237 34.78 -2.00 -26.13
#